data_5261d8006bddc0a176a8e0fb7d819cd5
#
_entry.id   5261d8006bddc0a176a8e0fb7d819cd5
#
_cell.length_a   1.000
_cell.length_b   1.000
_cell.length_c   1.000
_cell.angle_alpha   90.00
_cell.angle_beta   90.00
_cell.angle_gamma   90.00
#
_symmetry.space_group_name_H-M   'P 1'
#
loop_
_entity.id
_entity.type
_entity.pdbx_description
1 polymer ?
#
loop_
_entity_poly.entity_id
_entity_poly.type
_entity_poly.pdbx_seq_one_letter_code
_entity_poly.pdbx_strand_id
1 'polypeptide(L)'
;MTTNYTEAVQIHAELTGIIAKAAAESRELSELERNRVTEIQTKSAEIQAAAVDASEGRRAFLAGVEKSDRKSGLVLKSGDSFADHFKAGDEPELSLAKSLRGYLTGEWDGAELERKAMASSALGAILPTPIGNQIIDLARNASTVIRAGAVTVPMTTATLKLARLTGDVTAGWYSEAGTISESDGTLDSVTLTARKMACLVRINREILEDSAPGVDSIIRNSVAQAMALELDRIALVGTGTAPQPRGLQNVSGINTVTAVGTPADYGKMLDAVFAVRLANYEPNAIINSVRTQKTLSKLFTGISGDKTPLMMPADYSALTRLASNQIPTNLGAGTNESLAFVGDFSQLMIGLRQNIIIEISNSAADVFEKDQVMLRATWRGDVQVTRATAFCLMSGILV
;
A
#
# COMPACT_ATOMS: atom_id res chain seq x y z
N MET A 1 11.04 34.97 -11.87
CA MET A 1 10.80 34.48 -13.25
C MET A 1 10.16 35.54 -14.13
N THR A 2 9.29 36.37 -13.65
CA THR A 2 8.65 37.47 -14.41
C THR A 2 9.63 38.56 -14.85
N THR A 3 10.66 38.86 -14.06
CA THR A 3 11.67 39.89 -14.33
C THR A 3 12.53 39.58 -15.57
N ASN A 4 13.07 38.39 -15.69
CA ASN A 4 13.95 37.99 -16.79
C ASN A 4 13.19 37.92 -18.14
N TYR A 5 11.93 37.55 -18.14
CA TYR A 5 11.11 37.50 -19.35
C TYR A 5 10.76 38.88 -19.84
N THR A 6 10.42 39.81 -18.94
CA THR A 6 10.13 41.23 -19.26
C THR A 6 11.37 41.93 -19.80
N GLU A 7 12.55 41.61 -19.22
CA GLU A 7 13.85 42.16 -19.65
C GLU A 7 14.25 41.65 -21.05
N ALA A 8 14.05 40.33 -21.32
CA ALA A 8 14.29 39.78 -22.65
C ALA A 8 13.39 40.36 -23.74
N VAL A 9 12.13 40.62 -23.43
CA VAL A 9 11.18 41.28 -24.37
C VAL A 9 11.57 42.74 -24.65
N GLN A 10 12.02 43.47 -23.62
CA GLN A 10 12.50 44.85 -23.79
C GLN A 10 13.76 44.93 -24.64
N ILE A 11 14.74 44.07 -24.38
CA ILE A 11 15.98 43.94 -25.13
C ILE A 11 15.72 43.59 -26.60
N HIS A 12 14.78 42.71 -26.88
CA HIS A 12 14.39 42.36 -28.26
C HIS A 12 13.66 43.51 -28.97
N ALA A 13 12.81 44.25 -28.26
CA ALA A 13 12.14 45.41 -28.81
C ALA A 13 13.13 46.56 -29.14
N GLU A 14 14.15 46.76 -28.29
CA GLU A 14 15.21 47.75 -28.53
C GLU A 14 16.04 47.39 -29.76
N LEU A 15 16.43 46.13 -29.90
CA LEU A 15 17.21 45.61 -31.04
C LEU A 15 16.45 45.79 -32.35
N THR A 16 15.16 45.41 -32.37
CA THR A 16 14.32 45.57 -33.55
C THR A 16 14.09 47.04 -33.88
N GLY A 17 13.99 47.91 -32.87
CA GLY A 17 13.87 49.36 -33.06
C GLY A 17 15.09 50.00 -33.72
N ILE A 18 16.32 49.62 -33.30
CA ILE A 18 17.59 50.10 -33.89
C ILE A 18 17.72 49.66 -35.35
N ILE A 19 17.42 48.38 -35.63
CA ILE A 19 17.51 47.84 -36.99
C ILE A 19 16.47 48.47 -37.90
N ALA A 20 15.23 48.61 -37.45
CA ALA A 20 14.13 49.23 -38.21
C ALA A 20 14.42 50.70 -38.56
N LYS A 21 15.02 51.44 -37.64
CA LYS A 21 15.39 52.85 -37.84
C LYS A 21 16.49 52.99 -38.88
N ALA A 22 17.53 52.19 -38.80
CA ALA A 22 18.61 52.16 -39.80
C ALA A 22 18.11 51.76 -41.21
N ALA A 23 17.19 50.78 -41.27
CA ALA A 23 16.58 50.34 -42.52
C ALA A 23 15.66 51.41 -43.11
N ALA A 24 14.89 52.11 -42.32
CA ALA A 24 14.01 53.24 -42.78
C ALA A 24 14.80 54.41 -43.34
N GLU A 25 15.99 54.68 -42.78
CA GLU A 25 16.88 55.75 -43.23
C GLU A 25 17.85 55.31 -44.33
N SER A 26 17.74 54.03 -44.76
CA SER A 26 18.62 53.41 -45.80
C SER A 26 20.13 53.66 -45.58
N ARG A 27 20.58 53.67 -44.33
CA ARG A 27 21.97 53.89 -43.89
C ARG A 27 22.53 52.67 -43.15
N GLU A 28 23.83 52.57 -43.13
CA GLU A 28 24.50 51.62 -42.26
C GLU A 28 24.38 52.03 -40.78
N LEU A 29 24.47 51.07 -39.89
CA LEU A 29 24.49 51.29 -38.43
C LEU A 29 25.72 52.14 -38.04
N SER A 30 25.53 53.21 -37.28
CA SER A 30 26.62 54.00 -36.70
C SER A 30 27.43 53.18 -35.70
N GLU A 31 28.68 53.62 -35.39
CA GLU A 31 29.53 52.90 -34.42
C GLU A 31 28.86 52.76 -33.06
N LEU A 32 28.10 53.73 -32.61
CA LEU A 32 27.35 53.70 -31.36
C LEU A 32 26.23 52.64 -31.38
N GLU A 33 25.53 52.55 -32.50
CA GLU A 33 24.47 51.56 -32.71
C GLU A 33 25.02 50.14 -32.83
N ARG A 34 26.16 49.95 -33.47
CA ARG A 34 26.88 48.64 -33.56
C ARG A 34 27.34 48.19 -32.17
N ASN A 35 27.90 49.09 -31.37
CA ASN A 35 28.30 48.75 -29.99
C ASN A 35 27.10 48.39 -29.12
N ARG A 36 25.98 49.09 -29.32
CA ARG A 36 24.74 48.79 -28.57
C ARG A 36 24.12 47.46 -29.00
N VAL A 37 24.14 47.11 -30.30
CA VAL A 37 23.69 45.82 -30.79
C VAL A 37 24.56 44.67 -30.19
N THR A 38 25.88 44.87 -30.11
CA THR A 38 26.80 43.88 -29.53
C THR A 38 26.53 43.71 -28.00
N GLU A 39 26.28 44.80 -27.30
CA GLU A 39 25.92 44.74 -25.87
C GLU A 39 24.60 44.03 -25.64
N ILE A 40 23.61 44.27 -26.49
CA ILE A 40 22.31 43.59 -26.46
C ILE A 40 22.46 42.08 -26.76
N GLN A 41 23.29 41.72 -27.71
CA GLN A 41 23.57 40.31 -28.05
C GLN A 41 24.23 39.58 -26.89
N THR A 42 25.21 40.20 -26.22
CA THR A 42 25.85 39.60 -25.03
C THR A 42 24.90 39.39 -23.89
N LYS A 43 24.06 40.39 -23.58
CA LYS A 43 23.02 40.28 -22.54
C LYS A 43 21.97 39.24 -22.89
N SER A 44 21.56 39.12 -24.15
CA SER A 44 20.61 38.08 -24.56
C SER A 44 21.20 36.66 -24.40
N ALA A 45 22.48 36.48 -24.70
CA ALA A 45 23.19 35.23 -24.47
C ALA A 45 23.30 34.87 -23.00
N GLU A 46 23.57 35.85 -22.13
CA GLU A 46 23.59 35.67 -20.66
C GLU A 46 22.22 35.25 -20.11
N ILE A 47 21.15 35.88 -20.55
CA ILE A 47 19.77 35.54 -20.17
C ILE A 47 19.39 34.14 -20.64
N GLN A 48 19.81 33.74 -21.86
CA GLN A 48 19.60 32.40 -22.37
C GLN A 48 20.38 31.36 -21.58
N ALA A 49 21.65 31.62 -21.27
CA ALA A 49 22.49 30.74 -20.45
C ALA A 49 21.88 30.54 -19.05
N ALA A 50 21.45 31.62 -18.40
CA ALA A 50 20.79 31.56 -17.11
C ALA A 50 19.44 30.79 -17.16
N ALA A 51 18.71 30.88 -18.26
CA ALA A 51 17.47 30.12 -18.46
C ALA A 51 17.72 28.62 -18.68
N VAL A 52 18.81 28.27 -19.37
CA VAL A 52 19.25 26.86 -19.53
C VAL A 52 19.68 26.28 -18.20
N ASP A 53 20.52 26.98 -17.45
CA ASP A 53 20.97 26.56 -16.11
C ASP A 53 19.79 26.37 -15.15
N ALA A 54 18.81 27.29 -15.15
CA ALA A 54 17.58 27.15 -14.35
C ALA A 54 16.72 25.96 -14.79
N SER A 55 16.71 25.62 -16.10
CA SER A 55 15.98 24.47 -16.62
C SER A 55 16.67 23.15 -16.27
N GLU A 56 17.99 23.11 -16.32
CA GLU A 56 18.79 21.96 -15.91
C GLU A 56 18.72 21.74 -14.39
N GLY A 57 18.80 22.80 -13.59
CA GLY A 57 18.59 22.75 -12.15
C GLY A 57 17.18 22.24 -11.80
N ARG A 58 16.15 22.64 -12.54
CA ARG A 58 14.78 22.14 -12.37
C ARG A 58 14.66 20.67 -12.77
N ARG A 59 15.28 20.24 -13.87
CA ARG A 59 15.34 18.83 -14.28
C ARG A 59 16.08 17.98 -13.25
N ALA A 60 17.20 18.46 -12.73
CA ALA A 60 17.95 17.78 -11.66
C ALA A 60 17.14 17.69 -10.36
N PHE A 61 16.41 18.76 -10.00
CA PHE A 61 15.51 18.75 -8.85
C PHE A 61 14.36 17.77 -9.04
N LEU A 62 13.67 17.77 -10.19
CA LEU A 62 12.61 16.82 -10.49
C LEU A 62 13.11 15.37 -10.52
N ALA A 63 14.28 15.12 -11.12
CA ALA A 63 14.90 13.80 -11.07
C ALA A 63 15.32 13.39 -9.65
N GLY A 64 15.69 14.35 -8.81
CA GLY A 64 15.93 14.14 -7.37
C GLY A 64 14.65 13.82 -6.61
N VAL A 65 13.55 14.52 -6.91
CA VAL A 65 12.22 14.26 -6.35
C VAL A 65 11.70 12.89 -6.80
N GLU A 66 11.80 12.53 -8.09
CA GLU A 66 11.44 11.20 -8.57
C GLU A 66 12.27 10.08 -7.91
N LYS A 67 13.57 10.29 -7.68
CA LYS A 67 14.41 9.35 -6.93
C LYS A 67 14.08 9.33 -5.44
N SER A 68 13.75 10.49 -4.86
CA SER A 68 13.31 10.63 -3.46
C SER A 68 11.96 9.96 -3.25
N ASP A 69 10.99 10.17 -4.16
CA ASP A 69 9.67 9.53 -4.08
C ASP A 69 9.75 8.00 -4.23
N ARG A 70 10.71 7.47 -5.01
CA ARG A 70 10.96 6.03 -5.07
C ARG A 70 11.57 5.45 -3.79
N LYS A 71 12.34 6.24 -3.03
CA LYS A 71 12.94 5.82 -1.75
C LYS A 71 12.09 6.17 -0.52
N SER A 72 11.26 7.20 -0.61
CA SER A 72 10.34 7.64 0.44
C SER A 72 8.88 7.32 0.13
N GLY A 73 8.62 6.38 -0.78
CA GLY A 73 7.26 6.01 -1.21
C GLY A 73 6.33 5.89 -0.02
N LEU A 74 5.43 6.87 0.11
CA LEU A 74 4.40 6.91 1.13
C LEU A 74 3.46 5.70 1.06
N VAL A 75 3.52 4.95 -0.06
CA VAL A 75 2.55 3.90 -0.37
C VAL A 75 3.23 2.72 -1.04
N LEU A 76 3.15 1.54 -0.44
CA LEU A 76 3.61 0.27 -1.00
C LEU A 76 2.42 -0.49 -1.60
N LYS A 77 2.51 -0.81 -2.89
CA LYS A 77 1.51 -1.63 -3.59
C LYS A 77 1.76 -3.12 -3.40
N SER A 78 0.76 -3.92 -3.76
CA SER A 78 0.93 -5.38 -3.85
C SER A 78 2.03 -5.71 -4.86
N GLY A 79 3.06 -6.42 -4.48
CA GLY A 79 4.20 -6.75 -5.34
C GLY A 79 5.46 -5.93 -5.07
N ASP A 80 5.38 -4.80 -4.37
CA ASP A 80 6.57 -4.08 -3.94
C ASP A 80 7.25 -4.82 -2.77
N SER A 81 8.57 -4.97 -2.82
CA SER A 81 9.32 -5.54 -1.70
C SER A 81 9.48 -4.51 -0.59
N PHE A 82 9.08 -4.87 0.61
CA PHE A 82 9.27 -4.05 1.79
C PHE A 82 10.75 -3.99 2.20
N ALA A 83 11.45 -5.12 2.09
CA ALA A 83 12.88 -5.20 2.38
C ALA A 83 13.70 -4.25 1.50
N ASP A 84 13.39 -4.20 0.18
CA ASP A 84 14.10 -3.33 -0.75
C ASP A 84 13.77 -1.84 -0.55
N HIS A 85 12.54 -1.55 -0.12
CA HIS A 85 12.11 -0.16 0.12
C HIS A 85 12.80 0.48 1.32
N PHE A 86 13.07 -0.30 2.37
CA PHE A 86 13.70 0.17 3.61
C PHE A 86 15.18 -0.22 3.74
N LYS A 87 15.80 -0.79 2.69
CA LYS A 87 17.25 -1.04 2.67
C LYS A 87 18.02 0.27 2.73
N ALA A 88 18.86 0.40 3.74
CA ALA A 88 19.84 1.49 3.88
C ALA A 88 21.20 1.12 3.23
N GLY A 89 21.21 0.68 1.96
CA GLY A 89 22.41 0.23 1.24
C GLY A 89 22.48 -1.30 1.08
N ASP A 90 23.64 -1.83 0.69
CA ASP A 90 23.92 -3.28 0.61
C ASP A 90 23.99 -3.87 2.03
N GLU A 91 22.83 -4.20 2.60
CA GLU A 91 22.80 -4.94 3.86
C GLU A 91 23.02 -6.44 3.60
N PRO A 92 23.91 -7.11 4.39
CA PRO A 92 24.16 -8.53 4.23
C PRO A 92 22.91 -9.35 4.56
N GLU A 93 22.70 -10.45 3.86
CA GLU A 93 21.66 -11.42 4.19
C GLU A 93 21.98 -12.08 5.53
N LEU A 94 21.16 -11.80 6.53
CA LEU A 94 21.29 -12.36 7.88
C LEU A 94 20.37 -13.57 8.05
N SER A 95 20.85 -14.60 8.74
CA SER A 95 20.10 -15.82 9.02
C SER A 95 19.51 -15.78 10.42
N LEU A 96 18.21 -16.07 10.54
CA LEU A 96 17.52 -16.21 11.82
C LEU A 96 18.11 -17.37 12.64
N ALA A 97 18.40 -18.52 12.02
CA ALA A 97 18.96 -19.69 12.70
C ALA A 97 20.34 -19.41 13.27
N LYS A 98 21.22 -18.74 12.50
CA LYS A 98 22.56 -18.36 12.97
C LYS A 98 22.47 -17.38 14.12
N SER A 99 21.58 -16.39 14.04
CA SER A 99 21.34 -15.42 15.12
C SER A 99 20.83 -16.12 16.40
N LEU A 100 19.87 -17.05 16.24
CA LEU A 100 19.32 -17.85 17.34
C LEU A 100 20.40 -18.73 17.98
N ARG A 101 21.13 -19.50 17.16
CA ARG A 101 22.20 -20.40 17.64
C ARG A 101 23.26 -19.61 18.39
N GLY A 102 23.80 -18.54 17.80
CA GLY A 102 24.81 -17.71 18.44
C GLY A 102 24.33 -17.09 19.76
N TYR A 103 23.05 -16.68 19.84
CA TYR A 103 22.45 -16.16 21.07
C TYR A 103 22.31 -17.23 22.17
N LEU A 104 21.98 -18.47 21.82
CA LEU A 104 21.74 -19.55 22.76
C LEU A 104 23.02 -20.26 23.22
N THR A 105 23.92 -20.57 22.29
CA THR A 105 25.16 -21.34 22.60
C THR A 105 26.31 -20.41 22.99
N GLY A 106 26.24 -19.11 22.66
CA GLY A 106 27.35 -18.19 22.79
C GLY A 106 28.42 -18.37 21.71
N GLU A 107 28.30 -19.36 20.83
CA GLU A 107 29.20 -19.63 19.72
C GLU A 107 28.76 -18.91 18.46
N TRP A 108 29.60 -18.01 17.96
CA TRP A 108 29.34 -17.18 16.80
C TRP A 108 30.21 -17.56 15.59
N ASP A 109 30.75 -18.78 15.58
CA ASP A 109 31.56 -19.26 14.46
C ASP A 109 30.71 -19.35 13.18
N GLY A 110 31.14 -18.64 12.12
CA GLY A 110 30.37 -18.49 10.88
C GLY A 110 29.09 -17.64 11.00
N ALA A 111 28.91 -16.89 12.10
CA ALA A 111 27.78 -15.99 12.38
C ALA A 111 28.22 -14.61 12.87
N GLU A 112 29.39 -14.14 12.43
CA GLU A 112 29.99 -12.88 12.92
C GLU A 112 29.19 -11.64 12.48
N LEU A 113 28.54 -11.71 11.31
CA LEU A 113 27.69 -10.64 10.82
C LEU A 113 26.42 -10.51 11.67
N GLU A 114 25.82 -11.61 12.01
CA GLU A 114 24.65 -11.70 12.89
C GLU A 114 24.99 -11.22 14.30
N ARG A 115 26.13 -11.61 14.83
CA ARG A 115 26.64 -11.13 16.12
C ARG A 115 26.81 -9.61 16.14
N LYS A 116 27.45 -9.05 15.11
CA LYS A 116 27.66 -7.62 14.98
C LYS A 116 26.34 -6.87 14.86
N ALA A 117 25.39 -7.41 14.10
CA ALA A 117 24.07 -6.83 13.91
C ALA A 117 23.24 -6.89 15.20
N MET A 118 23.32 -7.98 15.98
CA MET A 118 22.64 -8.09 17.29
C MET A 118 23.31 -7.18 18.36
N ALA A 119 24.62 -7.07 18.36
CA ALA A 119 25.34 -6.21 19.29
C ALA A 119 25.05 -4.71 19.09
N SER A 120 24.63 -4.30 17.88
CA SER A 120 24.21 -2.93 17.58
C SER A 120 22.79 -2.61 18.07
N SER A 121 21.98 -3.63 18.45
CA SER A 121 20.67 -3.42 19.04
C SER A 121 20.78 -3.18 20.55
N ALA A 122 20.14 -2.12 21.05
CA ALA A 122 20.27 -1.62 22.43
C ALA A 122 19.86 -2.65 23.53
N LEU A 123 19.30 -3.78 23.18
CA LEU A 123 18.75 -4.82 24.10
C LEU A 123 19.33 -6.22 23.86
N GLY A 124 20.26 -6.44 22.93
CA GLY A 124 20.94 -7.74 22.71
C GLY A 124 20.06 -8.95 22.36
N ALA A 125 18.78 -8.92 22.74
CA ALA A 125 17.79 -9.98 22.53
C ALA A 125 16.82 -9.69 21.37
N ILE A 126 17.04 -8.60 20.64
CA ILE A 126 16.23 -8.20 19.48
C ILE A 126 16.96 -8.64 18.21
N LEU A 127 16.27 -9.37 17.36
CA LEU A 127 16.81 -9.77 16.06
C LEU A 127 16.97 -8.55 15.14
N PRO A 128 17.98 -8.57 14.26
CA PRO A 128 18.26 -7.47 13.34
C PRO A 128 17.06 -7.16 12.42
N THR A 129 16.86 -5.88 12.11
CA THR A 129 15.80 -5.36 11.23
C THR A 129 15.69 -6.09 9.88
N PRO A 130 16.79 -6.45 9.16
CA PRO A 130 16.70 -7.17 7.90
C PRO A 130 15.93 -8.48 7.97
N ILE A 131 16.05 -9.25 9.05
CA ILE A 131 15.28 -10.50 9.25
C ILE A 131 13.79 -10.19 9.41
N GLY A 132 13.44 -9.15 10.17
CA GLY A 132 12.05 -8.69 10.29
C GLY A 132 11.45 -8.29 8.95
N ASN A 133 12.20 -7.58 8.11
CA ASN A 133 11.75 -7.15 6.78
C ASN A 133 11.47 -8.34 5.84
N GLN A 134 12.30 -9.38 5.86
CA GLN A 134 12.06 -10.60 5.08
C GLN A 134 10.76 -11.30 5.49
N ILE A 135 10.46 -11.37 6.79
CA ILE A 135 9.23 -11.99 7.29
C ILE A 135 8.01 -11.16 6.92
N ILE A 136 8.10 -9.83 6.90
CA ILE A 136 7.02 -8.96 6.41
C ILE A 136 6.72 -9.22 4.94
N ASP A 137 7.73 -9.31 4.07
CA ASP A 137 7.51 -9.59 2.66
C ASP A 137 6.83 -10.95 2.45
N LEU A 138 7.24 -11.99 3.20
CA LEU A 138 6.56 -13.29 3.20
C LEU A 138 5.10 -13.16 3.66
N ALA A 139 4.83 -12.41 4.72
CA ALA A 139 3.48 -12.18 5.23
C ALA A 139 2.61 -11.41 4.22
N ARG A 140 3.16 -10.37 3.58
CA ARG A 140 2.45 -9.59 2.55
C ARG A 140 2.08 -10.46 1.34
N ASN A 141 2.99 -11.30 0.88
CA ASN A 141 2.74 -12.22 -0.23
C ASN A 141 1.70 -13.30 0.12
N ALA A 142 1.59 -13.69 1.39
CA ALA A 142 0.61 -14.66 1.88
C ALA A 142 -0.78 -14.03 2.13
N SER A 143 -0.86 -12.73 2.39
CA SER A 143 -2.11 -12.03 2.69
C SER A 143 -3.02 -11.92 1.47
N THR A 144 -4.26 -12.39 1.61
CA THR A 144 -5.30 -12.32 0.58
C THR A 144 -5.72 -10.88 0.29
N VAL A 145 -5.81 -10.04 1.32
CA VAL A 145 -6.23 -8.64 1.21
C VAL A 145 -5.17 -7.81 0.44
N ILE A 146 -3.90 -8.06 0.68
CA ILE A 146 -2.82 -7.39 -0.06
C ILE A 146 -2.80 -7.84 -1.52
N ARG A 147 -3.00 -9.13 -1.78
CA ARG A 147 -3.14 -9.67 -3.15
C ARG A 147 -4.35 -9.10 -3.88
N ALA A 148 -5.41 -8.73 -3.17
CA ALA A 148 -6.57 -8.04 -3.72
C ALA A 148 -6.27 -6.59 -4.15
N GLY A 149 -5.15 -6.00 -3.70
CA GLY A 149 -4.73 -4.66 -4.07
C GLY A 149 -4.69 -3.65 -2.92
N ALA A 150 -4.82 -4.10 -1.66
CA ALA A 150 -4.72 -3.21 -0.50
C ALA A 150 -3.35 -2.50 -0.45
N VAL A 151 -3.39 -1.23 -0.08
CA VAL A 151 -2.25 -0.34 -0.11
C VAL A 151 -1.63 -0.21 1.28
N THR A 152 -0.32 -0.37 1.38
CA THR A 152 0.40 -0.21 2.64
C THR A 152 0.94 1.21 2.78
N VAL A 153 0.60 1.88 3.89
CA VAL A 153 0.99 3.26 4.20
C VAL A 153 1.90 3.27 5.42
N PRO A 154 3.17 3.69 5.31
CA PRO A 154 4.06 3.81 6.46
C PRO A 154 3.61 4.97 7.38
N MET A 155 3.59 4.71 8.69
CA MET A 155 3.20 5.67 9.71
C MET A 155 4.42 6.13 10.52
N THR A 156 4.69 7.42 10.55
CA THR A 156 5.78 8.01 11.36
C THR A 156 5.39 8.23 12.81
N THR A 157 4.07 8.34 13.08
CA THR A 157 3.51 8.57 14.42
C THR A 157 2.54 7.45 14.80
N ALA A 158 2.17 7.35 16.07
CA ALA A 158 1.18 6.37 16.54
C ALA A 158 -0.22 6.59 15.93
N THR A 159 -0.52 7.82 15.53
CA THR A 159 -1.77 8.20 14.87
C THR A 159 -1.44 9.01 13.63
N LEU A 160 -1.94 8.57 12.48
CA LEU A 160 -1.81 9.27 11.20
C LEU A 160 -3.19 9.69 10.71
N LYS A 161 -3.37 10.99 10.46
CA LYS A 161 -4.59 11.52 9.85
C LYS A 161 -4.34 11.79 8.37
N LEU A 162 -5.14 11.18 7.52
CA LEU A 162 -5.13 11.38 6.08
C LEU A 162 -6.41 12.11 5.68
N ALA A 163 -6.28 13.22 4.97
CA ALA A 163 -7.44 13.92 4.42
C ALA A 163 -8.09 13.07 3.32
N ARG A 164 -9.42 12.98 3.35
CA ARG A 164 -10.23 12.39 2.29
C ARG A 164 -11.32 13.37 1.86
N LEU A 165 -11.64 13.35 0.59
CA LEU A 165 -12.80 14.06 0.06
C LEU A 165 -14.03 13.14 0.23
N THR A 166 -15.06 13.61 0.92
CA THR A 166 -16.30 12.85 1.17
C THR A 166 -17.45 13.32 0.27
N GLY A 167 -17.45 14.56 -0.15
CA GLY A 167 -18.38 15.10 -1.14
C GLY A 167 -17.61 15.63 -2.34
N ASP A 168 -17.97 15.13 -3.51
CA ASP A 168 -17.34 15.59 -4.74
C ASP A 168 -17.93 16.94 -5.18
N VAL A 169 -17.10 17.76 -5.81
CA VAL A 169 -17.53 19.03 -6.42
C VAL A 169 -18.43 18.69 -7.61
N THR A 170 -19.57 19.38 -7.74
CA THR A 170 -20.46 19.21 -8.89
C THR A 170 -20.12 20.23 -9.96
N ALA A 171 -19.96 19.78 -11.22
CA ALA A 171 -19.81 20.61 -12.38
C ALA A 171 -21.16 20.76 -13.09
N GLY A 172 -21.49 22.00 -13.52
CA GLY A 172 -22.71 22.31 -14.26
C GLY A 172 -22.42 23.08 -15.53
N TRP A 173 -23.32 23.00 -16.48
CA TRP A 173 -23.29 23.83 -17.67
C TRP A 173 -24.09 25.13 -17.43
N TYR A 174 -23.46 26.24 -17.70
CA TYR A 174 -24.07 27.59 -17.49
C TYR A 174 -24.18 28.33 -18.81
N SER A 175 -25.24 29.12 -18.98
CA SER A 175 -25.34 30.04 -20.10
C SER A 175 -24.36 31.21 -19.95
N GLU A 176 -24.11 31.90 -21.04
CA GLU A 176 -23.33 33.13 -21.03
C GLU A 176 -23.94 34.15 -20.05
N ALA A 177 -23.12 34.67 -19.14
CA ALA A 177 -23.54 35.52 -18.01
C ALA A 177 -24.48 34.86 -16.96
N GLY A 178 -24.65 33.53 -16.97
CA GLY A 178 -25.38 32.78 -15.93
C GLY A 178 -24.58 32.71 -14.63
N THR A 179 -25.28 32.80 -13.49
CA THR A 179 -24.64 32.62 -12.17
C THR A 179 -24.16 31.21 -12.00
N ILE A 180 -22.86 31.03 -11.74
CA ILE A 180 -22.27 29.71 -11.39
C ILE A 180 -22.60 29.43 -9.92
N SER A 181 -23.28 28.34 -9.65
CA SER A 181 -23.53 27.88 -8.27
C SER A 181 -22.26 27.33 -7.66
N GLU A 182 -21.94 27.77 -6.46
CA GLU A 182 -20.82 27.21 -5.67
C GLU A 182 -21.12 25.77 -5.29
N SER A 183 -20.12 24.93 -5.39
CA SER A 183 -20.17 23.54 -4.96
C SER A 183 -18.96 23.27 -4.09
N ASP A 184 -19.19 23.16 -2.79
CA ASP A 184 -18.13 22.87 -1.82
C ASP A 184 -17.86 21.37 -1.73
N GLY A 185 -16.62 20.98 -2.00
CA GLY A 185 -16.15 19.63 -1.66
C GLY A 185 -16.00 19.49 -0.16
N THR A 186 -16.67 18.49 0.43
CA THR A 186 -16.53 18.22 1.85
C THR A 186 -15.30 17.38 2.14
N LEU A 187 -14.43 17.90 3.00
CA LEU A 187 -13.21 17.21 3.46
C LEU A 187 -13.45 16.55 4.83
N ASP A 188 -13.05 15.33 4.96
CA ASP A 188 -13.00 14.57 6.22
C ASP A 188 -11.61 13.96 6.41
N SER A 189 -11.35 13.36 7.54
CA SER A 189 -10.07 12.70 7.81
C SER A 189 -10.25 11.23 8.17
N VAL A 190 -9.49 10.38 7.50
CA VAL A 190 -9.31 8.98 7.93
C VAL A 190 -8.17 8.94 8.93
N THR A 191 -8.45 8.42 10.12
CA THR A 191 -7.46 8.32 11.19
C THR A 191 -7.01 6.86 11.33
N LEU A 192 -5.73 6.61 11.05
CA LEU A 192 -5.04 5.36 11.33
C LEU A 192 -4.44 5.43 12.74
N THR A 193 -4.72 4.44 13.58
CA THR A 193 -4.23 4.36 14.97
C THR A 193 -3.48 3.05 15.16
N ALA A 194 -2.15 3.11 15.31
CA ALA A 194 -1.30 1.94 15.38
C ALA A 194 -1.64 1.05 16.58
N ARG A 195 -2.18 -0.13 16.31
CA ARG A 195 -2.50 -1.19 17.28
C ARG A 195 -1.46 -2.30 17.22
N LYS A 196 -1.29 -3.05 18.28
CA LYS A 196 -0.29 -4.10 18.37
C LYS A 196 -0.89 -5.45 18.01
N MET A 197 -0.30 -6.12 17.04
CA MET A 197 -0.47 -7.56 16.76
C MET A 197 0.79 -8.28 17.22
N ALA A 198 0.65 -9.43 17.86
CA ALA A 198 1.78 -10.20 18.34
C ALA A 198 1.50 -11.70 18.21
N CYS A 199 2.53 -12.46 17.90
CA CYS A 199 2.52 -13.91 18.04
C CYS A 199 3.68 -14.38 18.92
N LEU A 200 3.48 -15.53 19.58
CA LEU A 200 4.44 -16.14 20.48
C LEU A 200 4.64 -17.58 20.05
N VAL A 201 5.89 -17.96 19.82
CA VAL A 201 6.27 -19.32 19.42
C VAL A 201 7.24 -19.87 20.45
N ARG A 202 7.03 -21.12 20.90
CA ARG A 202 7.95 -21.87 21.76
C ARG A 202 8.65 -22.93 20.93
N ILE A 203 9.95 -23.05 21.11
CA ILE A 203 10.80 -24.00 20.38
C ILE A 203 11.68 -24.71 21.40
N ASN A 204 11.77 -26.02 21.31
CA ASN A 204 12.70 -26.80 22.14
C ASN A 204 14.14 -26.53 21.70
N ARG A 205 15.03 -26.38 22.64
CA ARG A 205 16.42 -26.06 22.39
C ARG A 205 17.12 -27.16 21.61
N GLU A 206 16.84 -28.41 21.91
CA GLU A 206 17.37 -29.60 21.19
C GLU A 206 17.09 -29.49 19.67
N ILE A 207 15.87 -29.06 19.28
CA ILE A 207 15.52 -28.89 17.86
C ILE A 207 16.39 -27.84 17.19
N LEU A 208 16.76 -26.77 17.90
CA LEU A 208 17.62 -25.70 17.37
C LEU A 208 19.08 -26.13 17.28
N GLU A 209 19.56 -26.98 18.20
CA GLU A 209 20.94 -27.45 18.23
C GLU A 209 21.16 -28.59 17.22
N ASP A 210 20.23 -29.55 17.13
CA ASP A 210 20.35 -30.73 16.30
C ASP A 210 19.83 -30.58 14.88
N SER A 211 19.13 -29.52 14.59
CA SER A 211 18.48 -29.37 13.29
C SER A 211 19.39 -28.83 12.19
N ALA A 212 19.21 -29.39 11.00
CA ALA A 212 19.76 -28.88 9.75
C ALA A 212 19.24 -27.46 9.43
N PRO A 213 19.92 -26.71 8.54
CA PRO A 213 19.60 -25.30 8.20
C PRO A 213 18.15 -24.99 7.78
N GLY A 214 17.31 -26.01 7.58
CA GLY A 214 15.92 -25.87 7.13
C GLY A 214 14.92 -25.37 8.19
N VAL A 215 15.21 -25.48 9.49
CA VAL A 215 14.27 -25.05 10.57
C VAL A 215 14.03 -23.56 10.57
N ASP A 216 15.02 -22.79 10.20
CA ASP A 216 14.94 -21.33 10.07
C ASP A 216 13.82 -20.90 9.08
N SER A 217 13.78 -21.51 7.90
CA SER A 217 12.76 -21.21 6.89
C SER A 217 11.37 -21.62 7.34
N ILE A 218 11.25 -22.74 8.07
CA ILE A 218 9.97 -23.23 8.61
C ILE A 218 9.42 -22.25 9.64
N ILE A 219 10.25 -21.78 10.57
CA ILE A 219 9.83 -20.84 11.61
C ILE A 219 9.43 -19.49 10.98
N ARG A 220 10.25 -18.95 10.07
CA ARG A 220 9.94 -17.71 9.36
C ARG A 220 8.62 -17.79 8.61
N ASN A 221 8.43 -18.85 7.84
CA ASN A 221 7.20 -19.06 7.07
C ASN A 221 5.98 -19.22 7.98
N SER A 222 6.12 -19.95 9.09
CA SER A 222 5.03 -20.16 10.06
C SER A 222 4.61 -18.83 10.71
N VAL A 223 5.57 -18.02 11.16
CA VAL A 223 5.29 -16.69 11.74
C VAL A 223 4.66 -15.77 10.70
N ALA A 224 5.23 -15.71 9.49
CA ALA A 224 4.72 -14.88 8.41
C ALA A 224 3.28 -15.27 8.04
N GLN A 225 3.01 -16.57 7.92
CA GLN A 225 1.67 -17.08 7.59
C GLN A 225 0.65 -16.77 8.70
N ALA A 226 1.02 -16.96 9.97
CA ALA A 226 0.15 -16.63 11.09
C ALA A 226 -0.21 -15.15 11.13
N MET A 227 0.76 -14.27 10.89
CA MET A 227 0.54 -12.83 10.85
C MET A 227 -0.29 -12.40 9.63
N ALA A 228 -0.09 -13.03 8.47
CA ALA A 228 -0.88 -12.78 7.27
C ALA A 228 -2.36 -13.17 7.45
N LEU A 229 -2.62 -14.33 8.03
CA LEU A 229 -3.98 -14.80 8.30
C LEU A 229 -4.70 -13.88 9.27
N GLU A 230 -4.03 -13.43 10.33
CA GLU A 230 -4.62 -12.51 11.29
C GLU A 230 -4.84 -11.11 10.69
N LEU A 231 -3.94 -10.63 9.83
CA LEU A 231 -4.13 -9.39 9.08
C LEU A 231 -5.36 -9.49 8.17
N ASP A 232 -5.53 -10.58 7.43
CA ASP A 232 -6.70 -10.82 6.59
C ASP A 232 -8.00 -10.84 7.42
N ARG A 233 -7.99 -11.54 8.55
CA ARG A 233 -9.13 -11.61 9.46
C ARG A 233 -9.53 -10.21 9.95
N ILE A 234 -8.56 -9.44 10.41
CA ILE A 234 -8.81 -8.09 10.93
C ILE A 234 -9.27 -7.15 9.81
N ALA A 235 -8.66 -7.19 8.64
CA ALA A 235 -9.02 -6.34 7.52
C ALA A 235 -10.45 -6.58 7.03
N LEU A 236 -10.90 -7.82 7.05
CA LEU A 236 -12.24 -8.19 6.57
C LEU A 236 -13.30 -8.07 7.67
N VAL A 237 -13.07 -8.65 8.85
CA VAL A 237 -14.09 -8.82 9.90
C VAL A 237 -13.74 -8.18 11.25
N GLY A 238 -12.70 -7.38 11.33
CA GLY A 238 -12.28 -6.72 12.57
C GLY A 238 -13.40 -5.90 13.20
N THR A 239 -13.56 -6.00 14.53
CA THR A 239 -14.68 -5.39 15.25
C THR A 239 -14.61 -3.86 15.36
N GLY A 240 -13.41 -3.27 15.24
CA GLY A 240 -13.19 -1.83 15.50
C GLY A 240 -13.10 -1.45 16.97
N THR A 241 -13.43 -2.37 17.88
CA THR A 241 -13.29 -2.18 19.33
C THR A 241 -11.86 -2.53 19.74
N ALA A 242 -11.20 -1.66 20.51
CA ALA A 242 -9.85 -1.93 20.98
C ALA A 242 -9.77 -3.31 21.69
N PRO A 243 -8.73 -4.11 21.41
CA PRO A 243 -7.49 -3.80 20.66
C PRO A 243 -7.57 -3.99 19.15
N GLN A 244 -8.71 -4.42 18.58
CA GLN A 244 -8.82 -4.76 17.16
C GLN A 244 -9.08 -3.54 16.28
N PRO A 245 -8.43 -3.40 15.11
CA PRO A 245 -8.82 -2.50 14.04
C PRO A 245 -10.25 -2.75 13.53
N ARG A 246 -10.78 -1.78 12.78
CA ARG A 246 -12.08 -1.91 12.14
C ARG A 246 -11.92 -2.55 10.76
N GLY A 247 -12.50 -3.73 10.57
CA GLY A 247 -12.55 -4.42 9.29
C GLY A 247 -13.70 -3.95 8.39
N LEU A 248 -13.64 -4.33 7.12
CA LEU A 248 -14.63 -3.98 6.09
C LEU A 248 -16.07 -4.27 6.52
N GLN A 249 -16.34 -5.39 7.20
CA GLN A 249 -17.67 -5.75 7.69
C GLN A 249 -18.31 -4.66 8.58
N ASN A 250 -17.49 -3.93 9.33
CA ASN A 250 -17.94 -2.98 10.35
C ASN A 250 -17.74 -1.51 9.93
N VAL A 251 -17.46 -1.26 8.65
CA VAL A 251 -17.33 0.08 8.09
C VAL A 251 -18.74 0.64 7.82
N SER A 252 -19.01 1.85 8.32
CA SER A 252 -20.26 2.55 8.02
C SER A 252 -20.26 3.10 6.60
N GLY A 253 -21.41 3.02 5.91
CA GLY A 253 -21.58 3.54 4.56
C GLY A 253 -21.09 2.62 3.43
N ILE A 254 -20.73 1.38 3.74
CA ILE A 254 -20.45 0.36 2.73
C ILE A 254 -21.74 -0.08 2.06
N ASN A 255 -21.73 -0.35 0.74
CA ASN A 255 -22.86 -0.92 0.04
C ASN A 255 -23.13 -2.35 0.55
N THR A 256 -24.39 -2.77 0.60
CA THR A 256 -24.75 -4.08 1.13
C THR A 256 -25.70 -4.82 0.20
N VAL A 257 -25.41 -6.10 -0.03
CA VAL A 257 -26.34 -7.08 -0.65
C VAL A 257 -26.64 -8.13 0.42
N THR A 258 -27.87 -8.13 0.92
CA THR A 258 -28.28 -8.99 2.02
C THR A 258 -29.10 -10.18 1.53
N ALA A 259 -29.25 -11.20 2.38
CA ALA A 259 -30.08 -12.38 2.13
C ALA A 259 -29.75 -13.07 0.81
N VAL A 260 -28.45 -13.29 0.54
CA VAL A 260 -28.00 -13.92 -0.72
C VAL A 260 -28.57 -15.34 -0.86
N GLY A 261 -28.74 -16.05 0.27
CA GLY A 261 -29.20 -17.44 0.27
C GLY A 261 -28.16 -18.41 -0.31
N THR A 262 -28.62 -19.60 -0.71
CA THR A 262 -27.77 -20.54 -1.46
C THR A 262 -27.65 -20.06 -2.89
N PRO A 263 -26.46 -19.74 -3.41
CA PRO A 263 -26.30 -19.26 -4.76
C PRO A 263 -26.75 -20.29 -5.78
N ALA A 264 -27.76 -19.96 -6.56
CA ALA A 264 -28.25 -20.76 -7.70
C ALA A 264 -27.65 -20.28 -9.04
N ASP A 265 -27.24 -19.00 -9.07
CA ASP A 265 -26.62 -18.34 -10.21
C ASP A 265 -25.61 -17.27 -9.72
N TYR A 266 -25.07 -16.49 -10.65
CA TYR A 266 -24.18 -15.36 -10.37
C TYR A 266 -24.92 -14.02 -10.17
N GLY A 267 -26.26 -13.98 -10.18
CA GLY A 267 -27.04 -12.74 -10.15
C GLY A 267 -26.68 -11.86 -8.95
N LYS A 268 -26.68 -12.43 -7.76
CA LYS A 268 -26.31 -11.68 -6.53
C LYS A 268 -24.88 -11.17 -6.53
N MET A 269 -23.95 -11.88 -7.18
CA MET A 269 -22.56 -11.43 -7.34
C MET A 269 -22.50 -10.22 -8.27
N LEU A 270 -23.29 -10.22 -9.33
CA LEU A 270 -23.43 -9.06 -10.23
C LEU A 270 -24.09 -7.88 -9.52
N ASP A 271 -25.14 -8.09 -8.72
CA ASP A 271 -25.75 -7.02 -7.89
C ASP A 271 -24.68 -6.30 -7.06
N ALA A 272 -23.75 -7.03 -6.45
CA ALA A 272 -22.67 -6.45 -5.67
C ALA A 272 -21.66 -5.66 -6.53
N VAL A 273 -21.32 -6.17 -7.73
CA VAL A 273 -20.44 -5.46 -8.69
C VAL A 273 -21.09 -4.16 -9.12
N PHE A 274 -22.36 -4.19 -9.51
CA PHE A 274 -23.09 -3.00 -9.95
C PHE A 274 -23.35 -2.01 -8.82
N ALA A 275 -23.50 -2.45 -7.57
CA ALA A 275 -23.61 -1.55 -6.41
C ALA A 275 -22.35 -0.69 -6.23
N VAL A 276 -21.17 -1.23 -6.51
CA VAL A 276 -19.92 -0.49 -6.50
C VAL A 276 -19.82 0.46 -7.69
N ARG A 277 -20.22 0.01 -8.89
CA ARG A 277 -20.22 0.86 -10.10
C ARG A 277 -21.19 2.03 -10.01
N LEU A 278 -22.36 1.84 -9.37
CA LEU A 278 -23.30 2.92 -9.09
C LEU A 278 -22.70 4.05 -8.23
N ALA A 279 -21.69 3.72 -7.42
CA ALA A 279 -20.91 4.71 -6.66
C ALA A 279 -19.72 5.28 -7.45
N ASN A 280 -19.66 5.07 -8.77
CA ASN A 280 -18.57 5.50 -9.66
C ASN A 280 -17.19 4.90 -9.34
N TYR A 281 -17.17 3.68 -8.77
CA TYR A 281 -15.94 2.91 -8.56
C TYR A 281 -15.95 1.65 -9.39
N GLU A 282 -14.76 1.24 -9.88
CA GLU A 282 -14.62 -0.04 -10.57
C GLU A 282 -14.03 -1.07 -9.62
N PRO A 283 -14.77 -2.16 -9.31
CA PRO A 283 -14.25 -3.19 -8.42
C PRO A 283 -13.13 -3.96 -9.10
N ASN A 284 -12.04 -4.21 -8.36
CA ASN A 284 -10.87 -4.95 -8.84
C ASN A 284 -10.83 -6.40 -8.35
N ALA A 285 -11.43 -6.68 -7.20
CA ALA A 285 -11.38 -8.02 -6.62
C ALA A 285 -12.66 -8.38 -5.85
N ILE A 286 -12.84 -9.69 -5.68
CA ILE A 286 -13.80 -10.30 -4.78
C ILE A 286 -13.08 -11.25 -3.82
N ILE A 287 -13.37 -11.12 -2.53
CA ILE A 287 -12.89 -12.03 -1.49
C ILE A 287 -14.09 -12.73 -0.87
N ASN A 288 -14.12 -14.05 -0.94
CA ASN A 288 -15.18 -14.87 -0.36
C ASN A 288 -14.61 -16.01 0.49
N SER A 289 -15.47 -16.73 1.22
CA SER A 289 -15.05 -17.95 1.91
C SER A 289 -14.76 -19.07 0.91
N VAL A 290 -13.81 -19.95 1.24
CA VAL A 290 -13.52 -21.13 0.41
C VAL A 290 -14.76 -21.98 0.19
N ARG A 291 -15.66 -22.06 1.18
CA ARG A 291 -16.95 -22.74 1.10
C ARG A 291 -17.82 -22.13 0.01
N THR A 292 -18.00 -20.82 0.00
CA THR A 292 -18.77 -20.09 -1.02
C THR A 292 -18.15 -20.26 -2.42
N GLN A 293 -16.83 -20.17 -2.53
CA GLN A 293 -16.15 -20.37 -3.81
C GLN A 293 -16.38 -21.76 -4.39
N LYS A 294 -16.34 -22.80 -3.53
CA LYS A 294 -16.68 -24.17 -3.93
C LYS A 294 -18.10 -24.27 -4.50
N THR A 295 -19.08 -23.62 -3.86
CA THR A 295 -20.47 -23.63 -4.31
C THR A 295 -20.62 -22.94 -5.67
N LEU A 296 -20.04 -21.75 -5.82
CA LEU A 296 -20.05 -21.01 -7.08
C LEU A 296 -19.38 -21.79 -8.23
N SER A 297 -18.33 -22.54 -7.94
CA SER A 297 -17.65 -23.37 -8.94
C SER A 297 -18.45 -24.62 -9.36
N LYS A 298 -19.48 -24.98 -8.60
CA LYS A 298 -20.36 -26.13 -8.87
C LYS A 298 -21.71 -25.74 -9.47
N LEU A 299 -21.88 -24.49 -9.88
CA LEU A 299 -23.12 -24.08 -10.53
C LEU A 299 -23.22 -24.69 -11.93
N PHE A 300 -24.38 -25.26 -12.22
CA PHE A 300 -24.74 -25.85 -13.51
C PHE A 300 -25.90 -25.09 -14.15
N THR A 301 -26.15 -25.30 -15.44
CA THR A 301 -27.16 -24.60 -16.23
C THR A 301 -28.60 -24.81 -15.74
N GLY A 302 -28.83 -25.68 -14.76
CA GLY A 302 -30.16 -25.92 -14.17
C GLY A 302 -31.10 -26.79 -15.01
N ILE A 303 -30.70 -27.24 -16.19
CA ILE A 303 -31.47 -28.16 -17.01
C ILE A 303 -31.38 -29.55 -16.36
N SER A 304 -32.55 -30.19 -16.18
CA SER A 304 -32.60 -31.49 -15.51
C SER A 304 -31.75 -32.52 -16.25
N GLY A 305 -30.79 -33.11 -15.56
CA GLY A 305 -29.84 -34.09 -16.11
C GLY A 305 -28.61 -33.52 -16.80
N ASP A 306 -28.58 -32.23 -17.07
CA ASP A 306 -27.41 -31.55 -17.65
C ASP A 306 -26.42 -31.10 -16.55
N LYS A 307 -25.16 -31.48 -16.68
CA LYS A 307 -24.05 -31.09 -15.79
C LYS A 307 -23.12 -30.09 -16.45
N THR A 308 -23.61 -29.35 -17.44
CA THR A 308 -22.84 -28.28 -18.06
C THR A 308 -22.61 -27.17 -17.04
N PRO A 309 -21.33 -26.77 -16.74
CA PRO A 309 -21.05 -25.67 -15.82
C PRO A 309 -21.70 -24.37 -16.30
N LEU A 310 -22.29 -23.63 -15.37
CA LEU A 310 -22.84 -22.31 -15.66
C LEU A 310 -21.71 -21.34 -16.04
N MET A 311 -21.84 -20.73 -17.22
CA MET A 311 -20.86 -19.77 -17.70
C MET A 311 -20.83 -18.54 -16.78
N MET A 312 -19.63 -18.13 -16.39
CA MET A 312 -19.45 -16.92 -15.59
C MET A 312 -19.71 -15.67 -16.45
N PRO A 313 -20.50 -14.71 -15.96
CA PRO A 313 -20.64 -13.40 -16.60
C PRO A 313 -19.31 -12.68 -16.74
N ALA A 314 -19.14 -11.89 -17.83
CA ALA A 314 -17.90 -11.20 -18.13
C ALA A 314 -17.47 -10.25 -16.98
N ASP A 315 -18.40 -9.49 -16.43
CA ASP A 315 -18.16 -8.56 -15.33
C ASP A 315 -17.66 -9.24 -14.06
N TYR A 316 -18.13 -10.45 -13.77
CA TYR A 316 -17.66 -11.24 -12.62
C TYR A 316 -16.32 -11.94 -12.92
N SER A 317 -16.14 -12.42 -14.15
CA SER A 317 -14.92 -13.12 -14.55
C SER A 317 -13.69 -12.20 -14.64
N ALA A 318 -13.90 -10.89 -14.89
CA ALA A 318 -12.85 -9.88 -14.93
C ALA A 318 -12.24 -9.57 -13.55
N LEU A 319 -12.96 -9.87 -12.45
CA LEU A 319 -12.50 -9.63 -11.11
C LEU A 319 -11.44 -10.65 -10.68
N THR A 320 -10.44 -10.18 -9.89
CA THR A 320 -9.55 -11.09 -9.18
C THR A 320 -10.31 -11.81 -8.08
N ARG A 321 -10.49 -13.14 -8.24
CA ARG A 321 -11.26 -13.97 -7.31
C ARG A 321 -10.35 -14.61 -6.29
N LEU A 322 -10.49 -14.22 -5.04
CA LEU A 322 -9.68 -14.68 -3.93
C LEU A 322 -10.56 -15.37 -2.89
N ALA A 323 -10.03 -16.41 -2.27
CA ALA A 323 -10.70 -17.11 -1.19
C ALA A 323 -9.89 -16.99 0.09
N SER A 324 -10.57 -16.74 1.21
CA SER A 324 -9.96 -16.71 2.53
C SER A 324 -10.77 -17.55 3.52
N ASN A 325 -10.06 -18.37 4.29
CA ASN A 325 -10.65 -19.10 5.41
C ASN A 325 -10.86 -18.21 6.64
N GLN A 326 -10.40 -16.95 6.60
CA GLN A 326 -10.57 -16.00 7.68
C GLN A 326 -11.97 -15.33 7.68
N ILE A 327 -12.75 -15.56 6.62
CA ILE A 327 -14.15 -15.14 6.56
C ILE A 327 -14.98 -16.16 7.34
N PRO A 328 -15.74 -15.72 8.38
CA PRO A 328 -16.57 -16.61 9.15
C PRO A 328 -17.65 -17.26 8.29
N THR A 329 -17.96 -18.52 8.61
CA THR A 329 -18.98 -19.33 7.90
C THR A 329 -20.09 -19.80 8.84
N ASN A 330 -20.13 -19.25 10.05
CA ASN A 330 -21.05 -19.59 11.12
C ASN A 330 -21.89 -18.38 11.58
N LEU A 331 -22.19 -17.49 10.65
CA LEU A 331 -23.01 -16.31 10.91
C LEU A 331 -24.50 -16.61 10.73
N GLY A 332 -25.34 -15.62 11.05
CA GLY A 332 -26.79 -15.71 10.97
C GLY A 332 -27.45 -16.55 12.04
N ALA A 333 -28.76 -16.54 12.06
CA ALA A 333 -29.55 -17.29 13.06
C ALA A 333 -29.35 -18.82 12.96
N GLY A 334 -29.06 -19.32 11.74
CA GLY A 334 -28.81 -20.73 11.47
C GLY A 334 -27.36 -21.17 11.67
N THR A 335 -26.44 -20.26 12.06
CA THR A 335 -25.00 -20.50 12.20
C THR A 335 -24.36 -21.16 10.98
N ASN A 336 -24.84 -20.87 9.78
CA ASN A 336 -24.39 -21.44 8.51
C ASN A 336 -24.21 -20.39 7.40
N GLU A 337 -24.29 -19.11 7.75
CA GLU A 337 -24.10 -18.02 6.80
C GLU A 337 -22.64 -17.58 6.71
N SER A 338 -22.24 -17.12 5.55
CA SER A 338 -20.94 -16.51 5.33
C SER A 338 -21.07 -15.17 4.61
N LEU A 339 -19.91 -14.49 4.46
CA LEU A 339 -19.78 -13.18 3.84
C LEU A 339 -18.96 -13.28 2.54
N ALA A 340 -19.16 -12.28 1.69
CA ALA A 340 -18.22 -11.98 0.60
C ALA A 340 -18.07 -10.46 0.47
N PHE A 341 -16.90 -10.03 0.02
CA PHE A 341 -16.52 -8.64 -0.14
C PHE A 341 -16.14 -8.39 -1.59
N VAL A 342 -16.82 -7.45 -2.23
CA VAL A 342 -16.55 -7.00 -3.60
C VAL A 342 -16.16 -5.54 -3.53
N GLY A 343 -15.15 -5.12 -4.28
CA GLY A 343 -14.81 -3.70 -4.31
C GLY A 343 -13.47 -3.38 -4.93
N ASP A 344 -13.13 -2.12 -4.87
CA ASP A 344 -11.80 -1.60 -5.19
C ASP A 344 -10.91 -1.62 -3.95
N PHE A 345 -10.12 -2.67 -3.82
CA PHE A 345 -9.22 -2.85 -2.69
C PHE A 345 -8.08 -1.85 -2.64
N SER A 346 -7.83 -1.06 -3.68
CA SER A 346 -6.89 0.06 -3.62
C SER A 346 -7.32 1.14 -2.60
N GLN A 347 -8.62 1.18 -2.29
CA GLN A 347 -9.19 2.06 -1.26
C GLN A 347 -9.07 1.52 0.18
N LEU A 348 -8.51 0.32 0.35
CA LEU A 348 -8.21 -0.26 1.66
C LEU A 348 -6.76 0.01 2.03
N MET A 349 -6.55 0.79 3.08
CA MET A 349 -5.22 1.16 3.57
C MET A 349 -4.81 0.33 4.78
N ILE A 350 -3.59 -0.19 4.72
CA ILE A 350 -2.93 -0.87 5.83
C ILE A 350 -1.84 0.06 6.36
N GLY A 351 -2.09 0.70 7.50
CA GLY A 351 -1.12 1.56 8.15
C GLY A 351 -0.04 0.73 8.85
N LEU A 352 1.22 0.97 8.53
CA LEU A 352 2.36 0.28 9.11
C LEU A 352 3.18 1.24 9.96
N ARG A 353 3.08 1.12 11.29
CA ARG A 353 3.84 1.96 12.24
C ARG A 353 5.18 1.36 12.60
N GLN A 354 5.23 0.05 12.74
CA GLN A 354 6.40 -0.68 13.19
C GLN A 354 6.46 -2.01 12.45
N ASN A 355 7.64 -2.27 11.89
CA ASN A 355 7.96 -3.54 11.28
C ASN A 355 7.84 -4.68 12.29
N ILE A 356 7.85 -5.91 11.80
CA ILE A 356 7.92 -7.08 12.65
C ILE A 356 9.24 -7.02 13.44
N ILE A 357 9.12 -6.88 14.76
CA ILE A 357 10.23 -7.05 15.69
C ILE A 357 10.11 -8.43 16.29
N ILE A 358 11.20 -9.18 16.23
CA ILE A 358 11.30 -10.51 16.83
C ILE A 358 12.23 -10.41 18.02
N GLU A 359 11.71 -10.80 19.17
CA GLU A 359 12.44 -10.85 20.43
C GLU A 359 12.59 -12.31 20.87
N ILE A 360 13.73 -12.62 21.46
CA ILE A 360 14.07 -13.97 21.93
C ILE A 360 14.22 -13.92 23.44
N SER A 361 13.70 -14.93 24.12
CA SER A 361 13.91 -15.12 25.55
C SER A 361 14.06 -16.59 25.89
N ASN A 362 15.08 -16.91 26.68
CA ASN A 362 15.34 -18.22 27.27
C ASN A 362 15.01 -18.30 28.77
N SER A 363 14.56 -17.18 29.35
CA SER A 363 14.27 -17.08 30.78
C SER A 363 12.85 -16.62 31.09
N ALA A 364 11.98 -16.48 30.09
CA ALA A 364 10.61 -16.03 30.28
C ALA A 364 9.69 -17.19 30.72
N ALA A 365 8.82 -16.92 31.68
CA ALA A 365 7.85 -17.89 32.20
C ALA A 365 8.46 -19.26 32.56
N ASP A 366 7.84 -20.35 32.10
CA ASP A 366 8.23 -21.75 32.35
C ASP A 366 9.22 -22.33 31.32
N VAL A 367 9.75 -21.52 30.41
CA VAL A 367 10.66 -22.00 29.35
C VAL A 367 12.01 -22.46 29.91
N PHE A 368 12.46 -21.87 31.03
CA PHE A 368 13.68 -22.28 31.68
C PHE A 368 13.61 -23.71 32.26
N GLU A 369 12.46 -24.04 32.87
CA GLU A 369 12.24 -25.38 33.44
C GLU A 369 12.11 -26.49 32.37
N LYS A 370 11.73 -26.10 31.13
CA LYS A 370 11.46 -27.04 30.03
C LYS A 370 12.52 -27.03 28.94
N ASP A 371 13.64 -26.35 29.17
CA ASP A 371 14.72 -26.17 28.19
C ASP A 371 14.20 -25.70 26.81
N GLN A 372 13.38 -24.67 26.84
CA GLN A 372 12.74 -24.09 25.66
C GLN A 372 13.22 -22.66 25.41
N VAL A 373 13.02 -22.19 24.19
CA VAL A 373 13.24 -20.81 23.76
C VAL A 373 11.93 -20.22 23.31
N MET A 374 11.66 -18.99 23.72
CA MET A 374 10.45 -18.27 23.34
C MET A 374 10.79 -17.17 22.34
N LEU A 375 10.12 -17.19 21.20
CA LEU A 375 10.16 -16.16 20.18
C LEU A 375 8.87 -15.35 20.24
N ARG A 376 8.98 -14.03 20.33
CA ARG A 376 7.87 -13.11 20.24
C ARG A 376 8.02 -12.24 19.00
N ALA A 377 7.12 -12.37 18.05
CA ALA A 377 7.02 -11.45 16.93
C ALA A 377 5.94 -10.40 17.22
N THR A 378 6.27 -9.14 17.07
CA THR A 378 5.35 -8.02 17.28
C THR A 378 5.30 -7.12 16.05
N TRP A 379 4.11 -6.71 15.69
CA TRP A 379 3.82 -5.77 14.61
C TRP A 379 2.87 -4.68 15.10
N ARG A 380 3.00 -3.47 14.58
CA ARG A 380 2.09 -2.38 14.93
C ARG A 380 1.58 -1.68 13.68
N GLY A 381 0.26 -1.67 13.55
CA GLY A 381 -0.42 -1.04 12.42
C GLY A 381 -1.91 -0.90 12.64
N ASP A 382 -2.61 -0.46 11.60
CA ASP A 382 -4.06 -0.31 11.56
C ASP A 382 -4.56 -0.63 10.14
N VAL A 383 -5.87 -0.84 10.02
CA VAL A 383 -6.55 -1.02 8.74
C VAL A 383 -7.69 -0.01 8.68
N GLN A 384 -7.77 0.74 7.59
CA GLN A 384 -8.83 1.73 7.38
C GLN A 384 -9.23 1.79 5.89
N VAL A 385 -10.46 2.22 5.67
CA VAL A 385 -11.04 2.40 4.33
C VAL A 385 -11.10 3.88 3.99
N THR A 386 -10.57 4.27 2.84
CA THR A 386 -10.68 5.65 2.34
C THR A 386 -12.08 5.98 1.90
N ARG A 387 -12.70 5.12 1.10
CA ARG A 387 -14.04 5.29 0.54
C ARG A 387 -14.89 4.05 0.80
N ALA A 388 -15.87 4.17 1.68
CA ALA A 388 -16.76 3.06 2.04
C ALA A 388 -17.60 2.59 0.84
N THR A 389 -18.06 3.53 0.01
CA THR A 389 -18.88 3.27 -1.18
C THR A 389 -18.16 2.50 -2.30
N ALA A 390 -16.82 2.44 -2.25
CA ALA A 390 -16.01 1.63 -3.18
C ALA A 390 -16.10 0.13 -2.88
N PHE A 391 -16.81 -0.26 -1.82
CA PHE A 391 -16.98 -1.66 -1.43
C PHE A 391 -18.43 -2.05 -1.32
N CYS A 392 -18.70 -3.32 -1.51
CA CYS A 392 -19.99 -3.96 -1.27
C CYS A 392 -19.79 -5.20 -0.39
N LEU A 393 -20.53 -5.26 0.71
CA LEU A 393 -20.61 -6.41 1.61
C LEU A 393 -21.79 -7.27 1.23
N MET A 394 -21.55 -8.52 0.93
CA MET A 394 -22.58 -9.53 0.72
C MET A 394 -22.74 -10.36 2.00
N SER A 395 -23.96 -10.52 2.48
CA SER A 395 -24.28 -11.27 3.69
C SER A 395 -25.42 -12.27 3.49
N GLY A 396 -25.52 -13.23 4.40
CA GLY A 396 -26.55 -14.27 4.31
C GLY A 396 -26.26 -15.29 3.23
N ILE A 397 -24.99 -15.59 2.91
CA ILE A 397 -24.61 -16.59 1.92
C ILE A 397 -24.69 -17.97 2.57
N LEU A 398 -25.67 -18.76 2.19
CA LEU A 398 -25.85 -20.15 2.58
C LEU A 398 -25.11 -21.09 1.62
N VAL A 399 -24.74 -22.29 2.10
CA VAL A 399 -24.07 -23.34 1.29
C VAL A 399 -24.59 -24.71 1.66
#